data_28138a3bed490fcb80dfaa84e76ecb96
#
_entry.id   28138a3bed490fcb80dfaa84e76ecb96
#
_cell.length_a   1.000
_cell.length_b   1.000
_cell.length_c   1.000
_cell.angle_alpha   90.00
_cell.angle_beta   90.00
_cell.angle_gamma   90.00
#
_symmetry.space_group_name_H-M   'P 1'
#
loop_
_entity.id
_entity.type
_entity.pdbx_description
1 polymer ?
#
loop_
_entity_poly.entity_id
_entity_poly.type
_entity_poly.pdbx_seq_one_letter_code
_entity_poly.pdbx_strand_id
1 'polypeptide(L)'
;GNVDVDYKFHFLPDLRLHASIGGEYAEGTQTTIVSPYSFGNNYYGWNGDVTQYKYNLSYNIYVQYIKSLGANDFDIMVGGEEQHFHRNGFEEGQGWDSYTQEPHDAKLREQTAYATRNTLVSYFGRLNYSLLNRYLFTFTMRWDGSSRFSKDNRWGTFPSLALGWKIKEEN
;
A
#
# COMPACT_ATOMS: atom_id res chain seq x y z
N GLY A 1 -2.89 -0.82 -13.18
CA GLY A 1 -4.32 -0.85 -13.52
C GLY A 1 -5.13 -1.52 -12.43
N ASN A 2 -6.46 -1.31 -12.43
CA ASN A 2 -7.40 -1.96 -11.53
C ASN A 2 -8.63 -2.45 -12.29
N VAL A 3 -9.28 -3.44 -11.70
CA VAL A 3 -10.59 -3.97 -12.11
C VAL A 3 -11.50 -3.95 -10.90
N ASP A 4 -12.67 -3.33 -11.04
CA ASP A 4 -13.66 -3.18 -9.99
C ASP A 4 -14.96 -3.86 -10.41
N VAL A 5 -15.60 -4.56 -9.48
CA VAL A 5 -16.88 -5.23 -9.67
C VAL A 5 -17.80 -4.79 -8.55
N ASP A 6 -18.95 -4.22 -8.93
CA ASP A 6 -20.05 -3.87 -8.04
C ASP A 6 -21.26 -4.75 -8.38
N TYR A 7 -21.75 -5.47 -7.40
CA TYR A 7 -22.91 -6.33 -7.56
C TYR A 7 -24.00 -6.02 -6.53
N LYS A 8 -25.20 -5.70 -7.03
CA LYS A 8 -26.39 -5.49 -6.22
C LYS A 8 -27.23 -6.76 -6.23
N PHE A 9 -27.51 -7.32 -5.04
CA PHE A 9 -28.27 -8.55 -4.91
C PHE A 9 -29.74 -8.35 -5.28
N HIS A 10 -30.27 -9.15 -6.21
CA HIS A 10 -31.64 -9.03 -6.68
C HIS A 10 -32.66 -9.38 -5.59
N PHE A 11 -32.34 -10.37 -4.73
CA PHE A 11 -33.22 -10.80 -3.63
C PHE A 11 -33.14 -9.88 -2.41
N LEU A 12 -32.13 -9.05 -2.29
CA LEU A 12 -31.93 -8.08 -1.21
C LEU A 12 -31.31 -6.80 -1.79
N PRO A 13 -32.11 -5.91 -2.39
CA PRO A 13 -31.61 -4.74 -3.11
C PRO A 13 -30.81 -3.74 -2.25
N ASP A 14 -30.98 -3.80 -0.94
CA ASP A 14 -30.26 -2.96 0.02
C ASP A 14 -28.82 -3.46 0.27
N LEU A 15 -28.50 -4.69 -0.21
CA LEU A 15 -27.18 -5.31 -0.07
C LEU A 15 -26.38 -5.20 -1.35
N ARG A 16 -25.14 -4.77 -1.23
CA ARG A 16 -24.16 -4.66 -2.33
C ARG A 16 -22.88 -5.36 -1.96
N LEU A 17 -22.27 -5.99 -2.95
CA LEU A 17 -20.93 -6.54 -2.89
C LEU A 17 -20.03 -5.69 -3.79
N HIS A 18 -18.90 -5.27 -3.26
CA HIS A 18 -17.82 -4.65 -4.01
C HIS A 18 -16.58 -5.53 -3.97
N ALA A 19 -15.95 -5.75 -5.10
CA ALA A 19 -14.67 -6.43 -5.20
C ALA A 19 -13.76 -5.66 -6.16
N SER A 20 -12.52 -5.44 -5.76
CA SER A 20 -11.51 -4.73 -6.55
C SER A 20 -10.19 -5.48 -6.52
N ILE A 21 -9.55 -5.58 -7.67
CA ILE A 21 -8.19 -6.10 -7.83
C ILE A 21 -7.37 -5.04 -8.53
N GLY A 22 -6.29 -4.60 -7.89
CA GLY A 22 -5.36 -3.61 -8.42
C GLY A 22 -3.95 -4.16 -8.57
N GLY A 23 -3.25 -3.71 -9.61
CA GLY A 23 -1.85 -4.04 -9.83
C GLY A 23 -1.06 -2.85 -10.35
N GLU A 24 0.14 -2.68 -9.80
CA GLU A 24 1.12 -1.68 -10.20
C GLU A 24 2.46 -2.36 -10.45
N TYR A 25 3.09 -2.04 -11.57
CA TYR A 25 4.45 -2.42 -11.87
C TYR A 25 5.27 -1.17 -12.15
N ALA A 26 6.45 -1.10 -11.60
CA ALA A 26 7.42 -0.05 -11.86
C ALA A 26 8.82 -0.67 -11.99
N GLU A 27 9.57 -0.17 -12.95
CA GLU A 27 10.96 -0.49 -13.18
C GLU A 27 11.75 0.81 -13.23
N GLY A 28 12.93 0.81 -12.61
CA GLY A 28 13.83 1.94 -12.63
C GLY A 28 15.27 1.47 -12.77
N THR A 29 16.03 2.11 -13.64
CA THR A 29 17.46 1.92 -13.76
C THR A 29 18.15 3.25 -13.47
N GLN A 30 19.18 3.21 -12.65
CA GLN A 30 20.02 4.35 -12.32
C GLN A 30 21.47 4.00 -12.62
N THR A 31 22.12 4.79 -13.46
CA THR A 31 23.56 4.71 -13.71
C THR A 31 24.27 5.79 -12.91
N THR A 32 25.29 5.42 -12.16
CA THR A 32 26.13 6.34 -11.40
C THR A 32 27.54 6.28 -11.95
N ILE A 33 28.02 7.40 -12.46
CA ILE A 33 29.40 7.55 -12.95
C ILE A 33 30.10 8.61 -12.12
N VAL A 34 31.18 8.24 -11.42
CA VAL A 34 32.01 9.15 -10.66
C VAL A 34 33.39 9.14 -11.25
N SER A 35 33.87 10.31 -11.72
CA SER A 35 35.19 10.44 -12.30
C SER A 35 36.28 10.15 -11.26
N PRO A 36 37.36 9.46 -11.62
CA PRO A 36 38.53 9.28 -10.75
C PRO A 36 39.17 10.59 -10.34
N TYR A 37 38.92 11.67 -11.09
CA TYR A 37 39.41 13.01 -10.79
C TYR A 37 38.47 13.87 -9.95
N SER A 38 37.32 13.34 -9.51
CA SER A 38 36.39 14.08 -8.67
C SER A 38 36.96 14.36 -7.30
N PHE A 39 36.80 15.60 -6.84
CA PHE A 39 37.24 15.99 -5.50
C PHE A 39 36.42 15.22 -4.42
N GLY A 40 37.14 14.66 -3.45
CA GLY A 40 36.52 13.92 -2.34
C GLY A 40 36.14 12.47 -2.65
N ASN A 41 36.49 11.96 -3.82
CA ASN A 41 36.25 10.57 -4.19
C ASN A 41 37.48 9.68 -3.91
N ASN A 42 37.21 8.38 -3.76
CA ASN A 42 38.25 7.36 -3.71
C ASN A 42 39.05 7.35 -5.03
N TYR A 43 40.32 7.01 -4.96
CA TYR A 43 41.32 7.10 -6.01
C TYR A 43 40.95 6.50 -7.39
N TYR A 44 39.86 5.70 -7.47
CA TYR A 44 39.54 4.89 -8.66
C TYR A 44 38.24 5.30 -9.36
N GLY A 45 37.58 6.36 -8.88
CA GLY A 45 36.25 6.67 -9.41
C GLY A 45 35.24 5.53 -9.20
N TRP A 46 34.13 5.58 -9.90
CA TRP A 46 33.06 4.55 -9.82
C TRP A 46 32.22 4.56 -11.10
N ASN A 47 31.86 3.38 -11.58
CA ASN A 47 30.83 3.21 -12.59
C ASN A 47 29.91 2.07 -12.14
N GLY A 48 28.67 2.38 -11.89
CA GLY A 48 27.71 1.43 -11.36
C GLY A 48 26.29 1.62 -11.87
N ASP A 49 25.60 0.51 -12.03
CA ASP A 49 24.21 0.44 -12.44
C ASP A 49 23.37 -0.18 -11.33
N VAL A 50 22.23 0.45 -11.03
CA VAL A 50 21.21 -0.06 -10.12
C VAL A 50 19.94 -0.27 -10.91
N THR A 51 19.45 -1.49 -10.94
CA THR A 51 18.15 -1.82 -11.52
C THR A 51 17.20 -2.25 -10.43
N GLN A 52 16.02 -1.65 -10.37
CA GLN A 52 14.98 -1.97 -9.41
C GLN A 52 13.69 -2.33 -10.12
N TYR A 53 13.06 -3.39 -9.63
CA TYR A 53 11.71 -3.80 -10.02
C TYR A 53 10.81 -3.74 -8.80
N LYS A 54 9.68 -3.07 -8.94
CA LYS A 54 8.65 -2.98 -7.91
C LYS A 54 7.33 -3.43 -8.51
N TYR A 55 6.65 -4.36 -7.87
CA TYR A 55 5.28 -4.65 -8.20
C TYR A 55 4.44 -4.75 -6.93
N ASN A 56 3.27 -4.15 -7.00
CA ASN A 56 2.29 -4.15 -5.93
C ASN A 56 1.02 -4.82 -6.46
N LEU A 57 0.42 -5.62 -5.61
CA LEU A 57 -0.87 -6.25 -5.88
C LEU A 57 -1.81 -5.93 -4.73
N SER A 58 -3.04 -5.52 -5.02
CA SER A 58 -4.04 -5.21 -4.01
C SER A 58 -5.35 -5.91 -4.33
N TYR A 59 -5.96 -6.46 -3.30
CA TYR A 59 -7.30 -7.07 -3.32
C TYR A 59 -8.14 -6.39 -2.27
N ASN A 60 -9.34 -5.99 -2.64
CA ASN A 60 -10.32 -5.41 -1.72
C ASN A 60 -11.67 -6.07 -1.96
N ILE A 61 -12.33 -6.48 -0.90
CA ILE A 61 -13.69 -7.02 -0.96
C ILE A 61 -14.48 -6.53 0.25
N TYR A 62 -15.67 -5.98 -0.01
CA TYR A 62 -16.58 -5.64 1.08
C TYR A 62 -18.03 -5.82 0.68
N VAL A 63 -18.86 -6.01 1.68
CA VAL A 63 -20.32 -6.03 1.59
C VAL A 63 -20.85 -4.79 2.30
N GLN A 64 -21.76 -4.10 1.67
CA GLN A 64 -22.44 -2.92 2.19
C GLN A 64 -23.95 -3.14 2.21
N TYR A 65 -24.56 -2.88 3.35
CA TYR A 65 -26.01 -2.90 3.55
C TYR A 65 -26.50 -1.51 3.90
N ILE A 66 -27.39 -0.97 3.05
CA ILE A 66 -27.97 0.37 3.23
C ILE A 66 -29.47 0.22 3.39
N LYS A 67 -30.01 0.70 4.51
CA LYS A 67 -31.44 0.61 4.82
C LYS A 67 -31.96 1.86 5.49
N SER A 68 -33.08 2.37 4.98
CA SER A 68 -33.87 3.44 5.60
C SER A 68 -35.16 2.86 6.19
N LEU A 69 -35.38 3.10 7.46
CA LEU A 69 -36.55 2.65 8.21
C LEU A 69 -37.21 3.86 8.90
N GLY A 70 -38.06 4.58 8.16
CA GLY A 70 -38.69 5.81 8.64
C GLY A 70 -37.64 6.92 8.91
N ALA A 71 -37.45 7.26 10.18
CA ALA A 71 -36.52 8.28 10.60
C ALA A 71 -35.07 7.76 10.84
N ASN A 72 -34.85 6.46 10.60
CA ASN A 72 -33.58 5.79 10.88
C ASN A 72 -32.93 5.36 9.57
N ASP A 73 -31.70 5.79 9.34
CA ASP A 73 -30.90 5.37 8.21
C ASP A 73 -29.67 4.60 8.70
N PHE A 74 -29.45 3.43 8.12
CA PHE A 74 -28.33 2.55 8.41
C PHE A 74 -27.50 2.35 7.15
N ASP A 75 -26.18 2.47 7.30
CA ASP A 75 -25.19 2.06 6.31
C ASP A 75 -24.12 1.23 7.04
N ILE A 76 -24.13 -0.06 6.79
CA ILE A 76 -23.24 -1.03 7.43
C ILE A 76 -22.33 -1.60 6.36
N MET A 77 -21.03 -1.57 6.60
CA MET A 77 -20.01 -2.10 5.70
C MET A 77 -19.07 -3.02 6.46
N VAL A 78 -18.79 -4.19 5.90
CA VAL A 78 -17.79 -5.13 6.42
C VAL A 78 -16.98 -5.67 5.26
N GLY A 79 -15.67 -5.72 5.42
CA GLY A 79 -14.81 -6.19 4.37
C GLY A 79 -13.39 -6.49 4.81
N GLY A 80 -12.57 -6.82 3.81
CA GLY A 80 -11.16 -7.07 3.96
C GLY A 80 -10.36 -6.57 2.77
N GLU A 81 -9.12 -6.30 3.02
CA GLU A 81 -8.14 -5.83 2.05
C GLU A 81 -6.83 -6.60 2.25
N GLU A 82 -6.20 -6.98 1.15
CA GLU A 82 -4.87 -7.58 1.16
C GLU A 82 -3.99 -6.86 0.15
N GLN A 83 -2.77 -6.50 0.57
CA GLN A 83 -1.80 -5.83 -0.27
C GLN A 83 -0.46 -6.57 -0.21
N HIS A 84 0.09 -6.87 -1.37
CA HIS A 84 1.39 -7.48 -1.55
C HIS A 84 2.36 -6.50 -2.19
N PHE A 85 3.47 -6.26 -1.53
CA PHE A 85 4.54 -5.40 -2.00
C PHE A 85 5.78 -6.25 -2.27
N HIS A 86 6.27 -6.21 -3.50
CA HIS A 86 7.50 -6.84 -3.90
C HIS A 86 8.46 -5.80 -4.46
N ARG A 87 9.67 -5.83 -3.98
CA ARG A 87 10.77 -5.02 -4.50
C ARG A 87 11.99 -5.90 -4.64
N ASN A 88 12.49 -5.99 -5.86
CA ASN A 88 13.75 -6.64 -6.17
C ASN A 88 14.69 -5.57 -6.71
N GLY A 89 15.95 -5.66 -6.37
CA GLY A 89 16.98 -4.79 -6.90
C GLY A 89 18.26 -5.56 -7.14
N PHE A 90 18.96 -5.15 -8.16
CA PHE A 90 20.29 -5.60 -8.48
C PHE A 90 21.15 -4.36 -8.67
N GLU A 91 22.28 -4.34 -7.99
CA GLU A 91 23.27 -3.29 -8.07
C GLU A 91 24.60 -3.91 -8.44
N GLU A 92 25.24 -3.39 -9.46
CA GLU A 92 26.60 -3.72 -9.81
C GLU A 92 27.40 -2.45 -10.08
N GLY A 93 28.66 -2.50 -9.73
CA GLY A 93 29.55 -1.37 -9.97
C GLY A 93 31.00 -1.79 -9.93
N GLN A 94 31.84 -0.96 -10.53
CA GLN A 94 33.25 -1.17 -10.63
C GLN A 94 34.04 0.15 -10.51
N GLY A 95 35.12 0.14 -9.74
CA GLY A 95 36.07 1.22 -9.71
C GLY A 95 36.88 1.30 -11.01
N TRP A 96 37.41 2.47 -11.33
CA TRP A 96 38.24 2.74 -12.50
C TRP A 96 39.66 3.00 -12.08
N ASP A 97 40.61 2.58 -12.90
CA ASP A 97 42.00 2.97 -12.74
C ASP A 97 42.18 4.43 -13.19
N SER A 98 42.79 5.25 -12.34
CA SER A 98 43.02 6.67 -12.63
C SER A 98 44.05 6.93 -13.72
N TYR A 99 44.94 5.98 -13.98
CA TYR A 99 46.01 6.11 -14.98
C TYR A 99 45.57 5.59 -16.36
N THR A 100 44.96 4.40 -16.40
CA THR A 100 44.58 3.76 -17.65
C THR A 100 43.22 4.17 -18.15
N GLN A 101 42.37 4.74 -17.29
CA GLN A 101 40.97 5.05 -17.55
C GLN A 101 40.17 3.78 -17.92
N GLU A 102 40.64 2.62 -17.51
CA GLU A 102 40.02 1.33 -17.70
C GLU A 102 39.39 0.83 -16.38
N PRO A 103 38.44 -0.09 -16.45
CA PRO A 103 37.88 -0.71 -15.25
C PRO A 103 38.98 -1.34 -14.38
N HIS A 104 39.01 -0.96 -13.12
CA HIS A 104 40.01 -1.45 -12.17
C HIS A 104 39.81 -2.94 -11.90
N ASP A 105 40.83 -3.59 -11.38
CA ASP A 105 40.91 -5.01 -11.05
C ASP A 105 39.67 -5.53 -10.30
N ALA A 106 39.40 -6.80 -10.39
CA ALA A 106 38.21 -7.52 -9.83
C ALA A 106 37.91 -7.27 -8.35
N LYS A 107 38.91 -6.77 -7.59
CA LYS A 107 38.77 -6.38 -6.17
C LYS A 107 37.84 -5.20 -5.91
N LEU A 108 37.62 -4.35 -6.91
CA LEU A 108 36.77 -3.15 -6.81
C LEU A 108 35.40 -3.35 -7.50
N ARG A 109 35.08 -4.57 -7.91
CA ARG A 109 33.79 -4.93 -8.45
C ARG A 109 32.86 -5.31 -7.31
N GLU A 110 31.75 -4.61 -7.21
CA GLU A 110 30.70 -4.90 -6.24
C GLU A 110 29.43 -5.35 -6.97
N GLN A 111 28.80 -6.37 -6.44
CA GLN A 111 27.50 -6.85 -6.90
C GLN A 111 26.62 -7.15 -5.68
N THR A 112 25.47 -6.54 -5.65
CA THR A 112 24.50 -6.75 -4.57
C THR A 112 23.11 -6.99 -5.17
N ALA A 113 22.49 -8.07 -4.73
CA ALA A 113 21.10 -8.34 -5.07
C ALA A 113 20.26 -8.35 -3.80
N TYR A 114 19.10 -7.74 -3.84
CA TYR A 114 18.16 -7.77 -2.73
C TYR A 114 16.74 -8.03 -3.21
N ALA A 115 16.00 -8.70 -2.36
CA ALA A 115 14.57 -8.92 -2.58
C ALA A 115 13.83 -8.67 -1.27
N THR A 116 12.84 -7.81 -1.29
CA THR A 116 11.95 -7.58 -0.17
C THR A 116 10.52 -7.90 -0.55
N ARG A 117 9.83 -8.57 0.37
CA ARG A 117 8.44 -8.95 0.21
C ARG A 117 7.68 -8.61 1.48
N ASN A 118 6.61 -7.84 1.34
CA ASN A 118 5.75 -7.46 2.46
C ASN A 118 4.29 -7.72 2.09
N THR A 119 3.53 -8.17 3.06
CA THR A 119 2.09 -8.37 2.94
C THR A 119 1.40 -7.60 4.06
N LEU A 120 0.38 -6.84 3.69
CA LEU A 120 -0.57 -6.20 4.61
C LEU A 120 -1.92 -6.87 4.43
N VAL A 121 -2.57 -7.21 5.53
CA VAL A 121 -3.93 -7.76 5.56
C VAL A 121 -4.74 -6.93 6.52
N SER A 122 -5.90 -6.48 6.10
CA SER A 122 -6.78 -5.64 6.89
C SER A 122 -8.20 -6.18 6.87
N TYR A 123 -8.85 -6.19 8.01
CA TYR A 123 -10.29 -6.40 8.12
C TYR A 123 -10.93 -5.15 8.70
N PHE A 124 -12.07 -4.77 8.19
CA PHE A 124 -12.75 -3.58 8.66
C PHE A 124 -14.26 -3.73 8.72
N GLY A 125 -14.85 -3.02 9.66
CA GLY A 125 -16.29 -2.84 9.77
C GLY A 125 -16.62 -1.39 10.05
N ARG A 126 -17.66 -0.86 9.42
CA ARG A 126 -18.17 0.49 9.63
C ARG A 126 -19.69 0.46 9.75
N LEU A 127 -20.18 1.17 10.75
CA LEU A 127 -21.57 1.47 10.94
C LEU A 127 -21.76 2.97 10.90
N ASN A 128 -22.53 3.46 9.94
CA ASN A 128 -23.08 4.81 9.93
C ASN A 128 -24.57 4.71 10.28
N TYR A 129 -24.98 5.47 11.26
CA TYR A 129 -26.37 5.57 11.67
C TYR A 129 -26.80 7.03 11.69
N SER A 130 -27.95 7.32 11.09
CA SER A 130 -28.56 8.64 11.11
C SER A 130 -29.99 8.53 11.66
N LEU A 131 -30.26 9.34 12.68
CA LEU A 131 -31.59 9.47 13.26
C LEU A 131 -32.17 10.83 12.88
N LEU A 132 -33.40 10.83 12.31
CA LEU A 132 -34.14 12.03 11.88
C LEU A 132 -33.34 12.91 10.91
N ASN A 133 -32.32 12.37 10.24
CA ASN A 133 -31.35 13.12 9.45
C ASN A 133 -30.63 14.24 10.24
N ARG A 134 -30.68 14.21 11.57
CA ARG A 134 -30.14 15.21 12.50
C ARG A 134 -28.97 14.71 13.31
N TYR A 135 -29.11 13.50 13.88
CA TYR A 135 -28.10 12.90 14.75
C TYR A 135 -27.34 11.85 13.97
N LEU A 136 -26.07 12.05 13.81
CA LEU A 136 -25.20 11.20 13.03
C LEU A 136 -24.24 10.46 13.97
N PHE A 137 -24.14 9.16 13.81
CA PHE A 137 -23.25 8.29 14.54
C PHE A 137 -22.43 7.47 13.55
N THR A 138 -21.12 7.47 13.68
CA THR A 138 -20.23 6.61 12.91
C THR A 138 -19.33 5.83 13.85
N PHE A 139 -19.34 4.52 13.70
CA PHE A 139 -18.40 3.63 14.37
C PHE A 139 -17.61 2.87 13.32
N THR A 140 -16.29 2.85 13.46
CA THR A 140 -15.39 2.07 12.60
C THR A 140 -14.46 1.23 13.46
N MET A 141 -14.28 -0.02 13.06
CA MET A 141 -13.29 -0.93 13.63
C MET A 141 -12.43 -1.46 12.52
N ARG A 142 -11.10 -1.38 12.68
CA ARG A 142 -10.13 -1.91 11.74
C ARG A 142 -9.09 -2.75 12.47
N TRP A 143 -8.78 -3.91 11.89
CA TRP A 143 -7.70 -4.80 12.31
C TRP A 143 -6.70 -4.91 11.17
N ASP A 144 -5.49 -4.44 11.40
CA ASP A 144 -4.43 -4.44 10.41
C ASP A 144 -3.30 -5.39 10.83
N GLY A 145 -2.94 -6.28 9.93
CA GLY A 145 -1.84 -7.21 10.09
C GLY A 145 -0.73 -6.93 9.09
N SER A 146 0.52 -6.95 9.54
CA SER A 146 1.69 -6.72 8.69
C SER A 146 2.75 -7.81 8.85
N SER A 147 3.22 -8.34 7.72
CA SER A 147 4.31 -9.32 7.70
C SER A 147 5.67 -8.76 8.13
N ARG A 148 5.79 -7.44 8.31
CA ARG A 148 7.01 -6.77 8.78
C ARG A 148 7.26 -6.95 10.27
N PHE A 149 6.22 -7.26 11.03
CA PHE A 149 6.32 -7.46 12.47
C PHE A 149 6.46 -8.94 12.84
N SER A 150 6.98 -9.20 14.02
CA SER A 150 7.06 -10.56 14.58
C SER A 150 5.66 -11.19 14.72
N LYS A 151 5.60 -12.52 14.79
CA LYS A 151 4.32 -13.25 14.84
C LYS A 151 3.38 -12.77 15.95
N ASP A 152 3.93 -12.40 17.09
CA ASP A 152 3.16 -12.02 18.29
C ASP A 152 2.63 -10.58 18.23
N ASN A 153 3.22 -9.71 17.39
CA ASN A 153 2.90 -8.29 17.30
C ASN A 153 2.44 -7.87 15.90
N ARG A 154 1.93 -8.80 15.10
CA ARG A 154 1.54 -8.52 13.70
C ARG A 154 0.26 -7.74 13.56
N TRP A 155 -0.63 -7.84 14.54
CA TRP A 155 -1.98 -7.31 14.46
C TRP A 155 -2.16 -6.09 15.34
N GLY A 156 -2.69 -5.02 14.75
CA GLY A 156 -3.14 -3.83 15.45
C GLY A 156 -4.66 -3.66 15.31
N THR A 157 -5.29 -3.11 16.33
CA THR A 157 -6.73 -2.83 16.36
C THR A 157 -6.95 -1.34 16.48
N PHE A 158 -7.76 -0.78 15.59
CA PHE A 158 -7.98 0.66 15.46
C PHE A 158 -9.48 0.99 15.49
N PRO A 159 -10.07 1.19 16.68
CA PRO A 159 -11.44 1.69 16.79
C PRO A 159 -11.50 3.20 16.55
N SER A 160 -12.60 3.65 15.93
CA SER A 160 -12.90 5.07 15.75
C SER A 160 -14.40 5.32 15.97
N LEU A 161 -14.71 6.44 16.61
CA LEU A 161 -16.07 6.88 16.88
C LEU A 161 -16.22 8.36 16.49
N ALA A 162 -17.28 8.66 15.75
CA ALA A 162 -17.65 10.04 15.43
C ALA A 162 -19.13 10.28 15.70
N LEU A 163 -19.44 11.46 16.23
CA LEU A 163 -20.81 11.94 16.49
C LEU A 163 -21.00 13.27 15.76
N GLY A 164 -22.17 13.45 15.17
CA GLY A 164 -22.54 14.67 14.48
C GLY A 164 -23.98 15.08 14.82
N TRP A 165 -24.20 16.39 14.90
CA TRP A 165 -25.52 16.97 15.14
C TRP A 165 -25.76 18.15 14.18
N LYS A 166 -26.85 18.05 13.41
CA LYS A 166 -27.29 19.11 12.48
C LYS A 166 -28.26 20.05 13.21
N ILE A 167 -27.74 21.04 13.91
CA ILE A 167 -28.51 21.97 14.75
C ILE A 167 -29.56 22.76 13.94
N LYS A 168 -29.30 23.10 12.69
CA LYS A 168 -30.24 23.87 11.83
C LYS A 168 -31.52 23.11 11.45
N GLU A 169 -31.58 21.83 11.67
CA GLU A 169 -32.74 20.99 11.35
C GLU A 169 -33.57 20.64 12.59
N GLU A 170 -33.38 21.33 13.71
CA GLU A 170 -34.04 21.08 14.98
C GLU A 170 -35.30 21.94 15.20
N ASN A 171 -35.92 22.47 14.15
CA ASN A 171 -37.18 23.20 14.26
C ASN A 171 -38.38 22.30 14.10
#